data_e81ae356a45ea2f2347fad2f576ce6ec
#
_entry.id   e81ae356a45ea2f2347fad2f576ce6ec
#
_cell.length_a   1.000
_cell.length_b   1.000
_cell.length_c   1.000
_cell.angle_alpha   90.00
_cell.angle_beta   90.00
_cell.angle_gamma   90.00
#
_symmetry.space_group_name_H-M   'P 1'
#
loop_
_entity.id
_entity.type
_entity.pdbx_description
1 polymer ?
#
loop_
_entity_poly.entity_id
_entity_poly.type
_entity_poly.pdbx_seq_one_letter_code
_entity_poly.pdbx_strand_id
1 'polypeptide(L)'
;MRNKRTIVRYMRTKKKRPIDWLFPEARTKTLALLLDDPGKRWYLRDMERRTGLGISTVRRELTGLTEAEIISKTLDGNRTYYQANRECPFLPDLCALLRKTTGVIEMLKRSLEPLSTKIQVACVYGSFGQGTAHSSSDVDLLVIGSCRSVDMVDAINDTQEKTGREINATVYSVKEWQAKRSAKNHFVCSVSDSPHKIFLIGTQDDLERLNL
;
A
#
# COMPACT_ATOMS: atom_id res chain seq x y z
N MET A 1 9.29 32.23 45.23
CA MET A 1 9.78 32.08 43.86
C MET A 1 9.08 30.89 43.22
N ARG A 2 8.09 31.13 42.30
CA ARG A 2 7.33 30.07 41.61
C ARG A 2 8.05 29.74 40.29
N ASN A 3 8.54 28.53 40.18
CA ASN A 3 9.22 28.01 39.01
C ASN A 3 8.19 27.74 37.91
N LYS A 4 8.13 28.58 36.88
CA LYS A 4 7.30 28.36 35.69
C LYS A 4 7.98 27.29 34.82
N ARG A 5 7.51 26.02 34.85
CA ARG A 5 7.90 25.01 33.87
C ARG A 5 7.31 25.38 32.52
N THR A 6 8.16 25.83 31.61
CA THR A 6 7.80 26.00 30.20
C THR A 6 7.60 24.62 29.58
N ILE A 7 6.35 24.25 29.32
CA ILE A 7 6.01 23.02 28.56
C ILE A 7 6.27 23.33 27.09
N VAL A 8 7.40 22.89 26.59
CA VAL A 8 7.68 22.89 25.14
C VAL A 8 6.81 21.79 24.52
N ARG A 9 5.69 22.20 23.92
CA ARG A 9 4.79 21.31 23.17
C ARG A 9 5.48 21.00 21.84
N TYR A 10 6.13 19.85 21.75
CA TYR A 10 6.64 19.32 20.49
C TYR A 10 5.43 19.10 19.57
N MET A 11 5.20 20.03 18.66
CA MET A 11 4.30 19.78 17.52
C MET A 11 4.94 18.67 16.69
N ARG A 12 4.40 17.47 16.79
CA ARG A 12 4.72 16.36 15.90
C ARG A 12 4.28 16.77 14.49
N THR A 13 5.15 17.40 13.74
CA THR A 13 4.94 17.63 12.31
C THR A 13 4.82 16.25 11.65
N LYS A 14 3.64 15.96 11.11
CA LYS A 14 3.43 14.74 10.31
C LYS A 14 4.50 14.72 9.21
N LYS A 15 5.41 13.75 9.28
CA LYS A 15 6.45 13.57 8.26
C LYS A 15 5.74 13.37 6.92
N LYS A 16 5.91 14.30 5.97
CA LYS A 16 5.29 14.21 4.65
C LYS A 16 5.84 12.99 3.93
N ARG A 17 4.97 12.22 3.29
CA ARG A 17 5.37 11.09 2.45
C ARG A 17 6.03 11.62 1.17
N PRO A 18 6.92 10.87 0.50
CA PRO A 18 7.52 11.29 -0.76
C PRO A 18 6.49 11.73 -1.81
N ILE A 19 5.36 11.02 -1.88
CA ILE A 19 4.27 11.34 -2.81
C ILE A 19 3.61 12.70 -2.54
N ASP A 20 3.58 13.13 -1.28
CA ASP A 20 2.98 14.42 -0.88
C ASP A 20 3.83 15.63 -1.35
N TRP A 21 5.07 15.36 -1.78
CA TRP A 21 5.95 16.33 -2.44
C TRP A 21 5.76 16.38 -3.96
N LEU A 22 5.34 15.26 -4.55
CA LEU A 22 5.11 15.16 -6.00
C LEU A 22 3.70 15.63 -6.37
N PHE A 23 2.70 15.29 -5.54
CA PHE A 23 1.31 15.61 -5.82
C PHE A 23 0.61 16.23 -4.61
N PRO A 24 -0.28 17.22 -4.83
CA PRO A 24 -1.21 17.67 -3.79
C PRO A 24 -2.04 16.50 -3.24
N GLU A 25 -2.37 16.55 -1.95
CA GLU A 25 -3.13 15.49 -1.27
C GLU A 25 -4.43 15.12 -2.00
N ALA A 26 -5.15 16.12 -2.51
CA ALA A 26 -6.39 15.90 -3.25
C ALA A 26 -6.16 15.06 -4.52
N ARG A 27 -5.10 15.37 -5.28
CA ARG A 27 -4.73 14.62 -6.49
C ARG A 27 -4.29 13.21 -6.14
N THR A 28 -3.47 13.05 -5.11
CA THR A 28 -3.02 11.75 -4.63
C THR A 28 -4.20 10.84 -4.26
N LYS A 29 -5.16 11.34 -3.47
CA LYS A 29 -6.37 10.58 -3.09
C LYS A 29 -7.25 10.24 -4.30
N THR A 30 -7.43 11.19 -5.21
CA THR A 30 -8.25 10.98 -6.43
C THR A 30 -7.62 9.94 -7.34
N LEU A 31 -6.32 10.06 -7.61
CA LEU A 31 -5.57 9.09 -8.42
C LEU A 31 -5.50 7.73 -7.75
N ALA A 32 -5.23 7.65 -6.44
CA ALA A 32 -5.20 6.39 -5.73
C ALA A 32 -6.50 5.60 -5.88
N LEU A 33 -7.66 6.29 -5.81
CA LEU A 33 -8.96 5.66 -6.00
C LEU A 33 -9.20 5.19 -7.44
N LEU A 34 -8.83 6.01 -8.44
CA LEU A 34 -9.01 5.70 -9.87
C LEU A 34 -8.07 4.59 -10.35
N LEU A 35 -6.84 4.56 -9.83
CA LEU A 35 -5.78 3.66 -10.29
C LEU A 35 -5.62 2.41 -9.43
N ASP A 36 -6.36 2.29 -8.32
CA ASP A 36 -6.46 1.04 -7.56
C ASP A 36 -7.12 -0.06 -8.41
N ASP A 37 -8.17 0.30 -9.16
CA ASP A 37 -8.81 -0.55 -10.16
C ASP A 37 -9.03 0.28 -11.45
N PRO A 38 -8.08 0.26 -12.39
CA PRO A 38 -8.18 1.05 -13.64
C PRO A 38 -9.37 0.68 -14.54
N GLY A 39 -9.95 -0.52 -14.34
CA GLY A 39 -11.15 -0.96 -15.07
C GLY A 39 -12.44 -0.40 -14.54
N LYS A 40 -12.44 0.12 -13.33
CA LYS A 40 -13.64 0.58 -12.65
C LYS A 40 -14.07 1.98 -13.10
N ARG A 41 -15.37 2.11 -13.35
CA ARG A 41 -16.04 3.40 -13.63
C ARG A 41 -16.50 4.02 -12.32
N TRP A 42 -16.15 5.28 -12.10
CA TRP A 42 -16.49 6.02 -10.89
C TRP A 42 -17.42 7.18 -11.15
N TYR A 43 -18.46 7.30 -10.33
CA TYR A 43 -19.34 8.47 -10.32
C TYR A 43 -18.79 9.53 -9.32
N LEU A 44 -18.96 10.81 -9.65
CA LEU A 44 -18.40 11.93 -8.87
C LEU A 44 -18.72 11.86 -7.36
N ARG A 45 -19.99 11.58 -7.00
CA ARG A 45 -20.41 11.50 -5.59
C ARG A 45 -19.83 10.29 -4.85
N ASP A 46 -19.57 9.19 -5.56
CA ASP A 46 -18.94 8.03 -4.94
C ASP A 46 -17.47 8.31 -4.64
N MET A 47 -16.81 9.05 -5.52
CA MET A 47 -15.45 9.50 -5.30
C MET A 47 -15.35 10.50 -4.13
N GLU A 48 -16.29 11.44 -4.02
CA GLU A 48 -16.40 12.35 -2.88
C GLU A 48 -16.45 11.58 -1.55
N ARG A 49 -17.39 10.61 -1.44
CA ARG A 49 -17.55 9.80 -0.22
C ARG A 49 -16.30 8.99 0.13
N ARG A 50 -15.67 8.40 -0.88
CA ARG A 50 -14.51 7.53 -0.67
C ARG A 50 -13.21 8.29 -0.38
N THR A 51 -13.01 9.43 -1.01
CA THR A 51 -11.80 10.25 -0.80
C THR A 51 -11.88 11.12 0.45
N GLY A 52 -13.09 11.39 0.95
CA GLY A 52 -13.34 12.35 2.01
C GLY A 52 -13.04 13.80 1.61
N LEU A 53 -12.94 14.08 0.32
CA LEU A 53 -12.70 15.43 -0.23
C LEU A 53 -14.03 16.09 -0.57
N GLY A 54 -14.09 17.43 -0.48
CA GLY A 54 -15.27 18.17 -0.96
C GLY A 54 -15.47 18.02 -2.46
N ILE A 55 -16.74 18.00 -2.91
CA ILE A 55 -17.15 17.75 -4.30
C ILE A 55 -16.49 18.70 -5.31
N SER A 56 -16.30 19.96 -4.95
CA SER A 56 -15.61 20.97 -5.79
C SER A 56 -14.14 20.61 -6.02
N THR A 57 -13.48 20.11 -4.98
CA THR A 57 -12.08 19.67 -5.03
C THR A 57 -11.93 18.45 -5.92
N VAL A 58 -12.79 17.42 -5.73
CA VAL A 58 -12.77 16.22 -6.58
C VAL A 58 -13.03 16.60 -8.03
N ARG A 59 -14.03 17.46 -8.30
CA ARG A 59 -14.35 17.91 -9.66
C ARG A 59 -13.15 18.61 -10.32
N ARG A 60 -12.47 19.49 -9.62
CA ARG A 60 -11.29 20.20 -10.15
C ARG A 60 -10.18 19.22 -10.51
N GLU A 61 -9.87 18.25 -9.64
CA GLU A 61 -8.86 17.23 -9.94
C GLU A 61 -9.26 16.36 -11.14
N LEU A 62 -10.54 15.93 -11.22
CA LEU A 62 -11.04 15.14 -12.34
C LEU A 62 -10.97 15.91 -13.66
N THR A 63 -11.29 17.22 -13.66
CA THR A 63 -11.17 18.07 -14.86
C THR A 63 -9.73 18.10 -15.36
N GLY A 64 -8.76 18.44 -14.48
CA GLY A 64 -7.36 18.50 -14.88
C GLY A 64 -6.79 17.13 -15.31
N LEU A 65 -7.19 16.04 -14.65
CA LEU A 65 -6.76 14.70 -15.03
C LEU A 65 -7.37 14.25 -16.39
N THR A 66 -8.58 14.69 -16.70
CA THR A 66 -9.22 14.43 -18.00
C THR A 66 -8.54 15.24 -19.12
N GLU A 67 -8.26 16.52 -18.88
CA GLU A 67 -7.53 17.39 -19.81
C GLU A 67 -6.12 16.88 -20.10
N ALA A 68 -5.49 16.26 -19.11
CA ALA A 68 -4.19 15.60 -19.25
C ALA A 68 -4.26 14.18 -19.83
N GLU A 69 -5.45 13.72 -20.24
CA GLU A 69 -5.70 12.38 -20.82
C GLU A 69 -5.25 11.19 -19.91
N ILE A 70 -5.06 11.44 -18.63
CA ILE A 70 -4.73 10.39 -17.63
C ILE A 70 -5.97 9.56 -17.32
N ILE A 71 -7.14 10.19 -17.36
CA ILE A 71 -8.43 9.55 -17.15
C ILE A 71 -9.38 9.87 -18.30
N SER A 72 -10.33 8.97 -18.55
CA SER A 72 -11.41 9.18 -19.49
C SER A 72 -12.69 9.59 -18.76
N LYS A 73 -13.50 10.41 -19.43
CA LYS A 73 -14.82 10.86 -19.00
C LYS A 73 -15.84 10.33 -19.97
N THR A 74 -16.86 9.61 -19.49
CA THR A 74 -17.95 9.08 -20.30
C THR A 74 -19.30 9.53 -19.74
N LEU A 75 -20.23 9.88 -20.64
CA LEU A 75 -21.64 10.12 -20.33
C LEU A 75 -22.42 8.84 -20.56
N ASP A 76 -23.24 8.46 -19.56
CA ASP A 76 -24.12 7.32 -19.64
C ASP A 76 -25.50 7.77 -19.08
N GLY A 77 -26.42 8.06 -19.98
CA GLY A 77 -27.65 8.79 -19.68
C GLY A 77 -27.35 10.16 -19.08
N ASN A 78 -27.93 10.46 -17.92
CA ASN A 78 -27.71 11.72 -17.18
C ASN A 78 -26.52 11.64 -16.20
N ARG A 79 -25.69 10.60 -16.26
CA ARG A 79 -24.58 10.39 -15.33
C ARG A 79 -23.23 10.48 -16.03
N THR A 80 -22.32 11.17 -15.35
CA THR A 80 -20.92 11.26 -15.80
C THR A 80 -20.06 10.28 -15.00
N TYR A 81 -19.35 9.44 -15.72
CA TYR A 81 -18.40 8.48 -15.13
C TYR A 81 -16.96 8.85 -15.50
N TYR A 82 -16.05 8.53 -14.61
CA TYR A 82 -14.62 8.70 -14.76
C TYR A 82 -13.92 7.36 -14.59
N GLN A 83 -12.91 7.11 -15.38
CA GLN A 83 -12.13 5.86 -15.39
C GLN A 83 -10.69 6.16 -15.79
N ALA A 84 -9.73 5.33 -15.37
CA ALA A 84 -8.37 5.42 -15.88
C ALA A 84 -8.34 5.27 -17.42
N ASN A 85 -7.57 6.11 -18.07
CA ASN A 85 -7.39 6.03 -19.53
C ASN A 85 -6.32 4.99 -19.85
N ARG A 86 -6.72 3.85 -20.39
CA ARG A 86 -5.79 2.75 -20.73
C ARG A 86 -4.84 3.08 -21.88
N GLU A 87 -5.18 4.09 -22.69
CA GLU A 87 -4.34 4.60 -23.78
C GLU A 87 -3.24 5.55 -23.27
N CYS A 88 -3.28 5.95 -22.00
CA CYS A 88 -2.24 6.78 -21.41
C CYS A 88 -0.93 5.99 -21.30
N PRO A 89 0.16 6.38 -22.03
CA PRO A 89 1.35 5.54 -22.16
C PRO A 89 2.10 5.32 -20.84
N PHE A 90 2.00 6.24 -19.88
CA PHE A 90 2.64 6.14 -18.56
C PHE A 90 1.68 5.70 -17.44
N LEU A 91 0.47 5.25 -17.78
CA LEU A 91 -0.49 4.77 -16.79
C LEU A 91 0.06 3.62 -15.91
N PRO A 92 0.76 2.62 -16.47
CA PRO A 92 1.36 1.54 -15.67
C PRO A 92 2.36 2.06 -14.63
N ASP A 93 3.20 3.03 -15.00
CA ASP A 93 4.20 3.63 -14.12
C ASP A 93 3.55 4.46 -13.01
N LEU A 94 2.50 5.21 -13.34
CA LEU A 94 1.73 5.98 -12.38
C LEU A 94 1.01 5.06 -11.38
N CYS A 95 0.43 3.95 -11.83
CA CYS A 95 -0.13 2.92 -10.97
C CYS A 95 0.93 2.31 -10.04
N ALA A 96 2.11 2.00 -10.57
CA ALA A 96 3.22 1.45 -9.78
C ALA A 96 3.71 2.45 -8.73
N LEU A 97 3.85 3.73 -9.09
CA LEU A 97 4.23 4.81 -8.18
C LEU A 97 3.24 4.96 -7.03
N LEU A 98 1.95 5.01 -7.33
CA LEU A 98 0.90 5.16 -6.32
C LEU A 98 0.80 3.94 -5.42
N ARG A 99 0.87 2.73 -5.96
CA ARG A 99 0.92 1.50 -5.14
C ARG A 99 2.06 1.52 -4.12
N LYS A 100 3.25 1.98 -4.53
CA LYS A 100 4.42 2.07 -3.65
C LYS A 100 4.32 3.18 -2.59
N THR A 101 3.52 4.21 -2.82
CA THR A 101 3.59 5.44 -2.03
C THR A 101 2.36 5.79 -1.20
N THR A 102 1.18 5.28 -1.54
CA THR A 102 -0.08 5.74 -0.92
C THR A 102 -0.92 4.65 -0.28
N GLY A 103 -0.55 3.39 -0.44
CA GLY A 103 -1.47 2.31 -0.13
C GLY A 103 -1.19 1.56 1.17
N VAL A 104 -1.79 0.41 1.26
CA VAL A 104 -1.67 -0.59 2.32
C VAL A 104 -0.21 -0.90 2.67
N ILE A 105 0.71 -0.83 1.72
CA ILE A 105 2.15 -1.08 1.89
C ILE A 105 2.77 -0.14 2.92
N GLU A 106 2.51 1.18 2.78
CA GLU A 106 3.05 2.17 3.74
C GLU A 106 2.41 2.03 5.12
N MET A 107 1.12 1.69 5.17
CA MET A 107 0.43 1.43 6.44
C MET A 107 0.99 0.18 7.11
N LEU A 108 1.16 -0.93 6.37
CA LEU A 108 1.79 -2.15 6.88
C LEU A 108 3.21 -1.89 7.40
N LYS A 109 4.01 -1.14 6.66
CA LYS A 109 5.36 -0.79 7.08
C LYS A 109 5.38 -0.10 8.43
N ARG A 110 4.45 0.84 8.65
CA ARG A 110 4.30 1.53 9.95
C ARG A 110 3.77 0.62 11.05
N SER A 111 2.82 -0.25 10.73
CA SER A 111 2.26 -1.21 11.70
C SER A 111 3.30 -2.23 12.16
N LEU A 112 4.26 -2.58 11.28
CA LEU A 112 5.36 -3.51 11.62
C LEU A 112 6.55 -2.82 12.29
N GLU A 113 6.65 -1.49 12.26
CA GLU A 113 7.78 -0.74 12.83
C GLU A 113 8.06 -1.09 14.32
N PRO A 114 7.05 -1.23 15.20
CA PRO A 114 7.26 -1.65 16.60
C PRO A 114 7.84 -3.06 16.75
N LEU A 115 7.65 -3.92 15.75
CA LEU A 115 8.13 -5.30 15.74
C LEU A 115 9.45 -5.47 14.96
N SER A 116 10.01 -4.38 14.43
CA SER A 116 11.17 -4.40 13.53
C SER A 116 12.39 -5.11 14.12
N THR A 117 12.60 -5.05 15.44
CA THR A 117 13.70 -5.73 16.13
C THR A 117 13.53 -7.25 16.19
N LYS A 118 12.32 -7.76 16.02
CA LYS A 118 11.99 -9.19 16.02
C LYS A 118 11.83 -9.77 14.61
N ILE A 119 11.78 -8.92 13.59
CA ILE A 119 11.58 -9.30 12.20
C ILE A 119 12.89 -9.13 11.44
N GLN A 120 13.37 -10.19 10.81
CA GLN A 120 14.52 -10.12 9.93
C GLN A 120 14.11 -9.76 8.51
N VAL A 121 13.03 -10.35 8.01
CA VAL A 121 12.47 -10.05 6.69
C VAL A 121 10.95 -9.98 6.80
N ALA A 122 10.38 -8.93 6.22
CA ALA A 122 8.95 -8.84 5.95
C ALA A 122 8.75 -8.34 4.52
N CYS A 123 7.98 -9.06 3.72
CA CYS A 123 7.66 -8.64 2.35
C CYS A 123 6.23 -9.00 1.94
N VAL A 124 5.65 -8.14 1.11
CA VAL A 124 4.39 -8.42 0.41
C VAL A 124 4.72 -9.12 -0.90
N TYR A 125 4.00 -10.20 -1.18
CA TYR A 125 4.16 -11.01 -2.39
C TYR A 125 2.82 -11.18 -3.11
N GLY A 126 2.67 -12.16 -4.00
CA GLY A 126 1.43 -12.42 -4.72
C GLY A 126 1.05 -11.28 -5.68
N SER A 127 -0.23 -11.02 -5.80
CA SER A 127 -0.76 -10.03 -6.75
C SER A 127 -0.25 -8.61 -6.50
N PHE A 128 -0.05 -8.22 -5.23
CA PHE A 128 0.55 -6.93 -4.87
C PHE A 128 2.01 -6.83 -5.28
N GLY A 129 2.80 -7.87 -5.04
CA GLY A 129 4.19 -7.93 -5.47
C GLY A 129 4.31 -7.82 -6.99
N GLN A 130 3.48 -8.55 -7.71
CA GLN A 130 3.43 -8.57 -9.18
C GLN A 130 2.84 -7.29 -9.80
N GLY A 131 2.18 -6.45 -9.00
CA GLY A 131 1.51 -5.26 -9.50
C GLY A 131 0.21 -5.53 -10.25
N THR A 132 -0.37 -6.72 -10.09
CA THR A 132 -1.65 -7.14 -10.69
C THR A 132 -2.82 -7.07 -9.71
N ALA A 133 -2.58 -6.57 -8.48
CA ALA A 133 -3.61 -6.46 -7.45
C ALA A 133 -4.75 -5.52 -7.87
N HIS A 134 -5.98 -5.92 -7.55
CA HIS A 134 -7.21 -5.17 -7.74
C HIS A 134 -7.75 -4.64 -6.40
N SER A 135 -8.87 -3.90 -6.46
CA SER A 135 -9.51 -3.33 -5.26
C SER A 135 -9.95 -4.38 -4.23
N SER A 136 -10.28 -5.58 -4.69
CA SER A 136 -10.70 -6.73 -3.85
C SER A 136 -9.58 -7.74 -3.57
N SER A 137 -8.36 -7.48 -4.03
CA SER A 137 -7.24 -8.41 -3.79
C SER A 137 -6.78 -8.33 -2.34
N ASP A 138 -6.59 -9.49 -1.73
CA ASP A 138 -5.97 -9.64 -0.42
C ASP A 138 -4.49 -9.29 -0.49
N VAL A 139 -3.93 -8.95 0.64
CA VAL A 139 -2.51 -8.63 0.78
C VAL A 139 -1.78 -9.82 1.38
N ASP A 140 -0.99 -10.50 0.58
CA ASP A 140 -0.17 -11.61 1.05
C ASP A 140 1.12 -11.09 1.67
N LEU A 141 1.26 -11.27 2.99
CA LEU A 141 2.40 -10.81 3.78
C LEU A 141 3.21 -12.00 4.28
N LEU A 142 4.49 -12.05 3.93
CA LEU A 142 5.45 -12.97 4.53
C LEU A 142 6.25 -12.26 5.60
N VAL A 143 6.40 -12.89 6.76
CA VAL A 143 7.25 -12.42 7.86
C VAL A 143 8.16 -13.55 8.34
N ILE A 144 9.45 -13.27 8.44
CA ILE A 144 10.46 -14.20 8.96
C ILE A 144 11.16 -13.54 10.14
N GLY A 145 11.08 -14.18 11.30
CA GLY A 145 11.69 -13.64 12.52
C GLY A 145 11.28 -14.38 13.78
N SER A 146 11.45 -13.72 14.91
CA SER A 146 11.11 -14.24 16.24
C SER A 146 9.77 -13.69 16.79
N CYS A 147 8.97 -13.02 15.95
CA CYS A 147 7.66 -12.52 16.35
C CYS A 147 6.63 -13.66 16.41
N ARG A 148 5.70 -13.56 17.36
CA ARG A 148 4.60 -14.52 17.47
C ARG A 148 3.46 -14.11 16.54
N SER A 149 2.67 -15.10 16.10
CA SER A 149 1.48 -14.85 15.26
C SER A 149 0.50 -13.87 15.90
N VAL A 150 0.36 -13.88 17.24
CA VAL A 150 -0.50 -12.95 17.97
C VAL A 150 -0.01 -11.50 17.83
N ASP A 151 1.30 -11.25 17.98
CA ASP A 151 1.89 -9.92 17.81
C ASP A 151 1.63 -9.38 16.39
N MET A 152 1.56 -10.29 15.40
CA MET A 152 1.23 -9.94 14.01
C MET A 152 -0.23 -9.55 13.83
N VAL A 153 -1.17 -10.32 14.40
CA VAL A 153 -2.62 -10.01 14.30
C VAL A 153 -2.89 -8.59 14.80
N ASP A 154 -2.35 -8.25 15.98
CA ASP A 154 -2.53 -6.91 16.56
C ASP A 154 -1.92 -5.81 15.66
N ALA A 155 -0.75 -6.07 15.07
CA ALA A 155 -0.07 -5.12 14.22
C ALA A 155 -0.82 -4.85 12.89
N ILE A 156 -1.49 -5.85 12.30
CA ILE A 156 -2.14 -5.73 11.00
C ILE A 156 -3.62 -5.32 11.08
N ASN A 157 -4.30 -5.57 12.21
CA ASN A 157 -5.73 -5.27 12.37
C ASN A 157 -6.07 -3.81 12.05
N ASP A 158 -5.30 -2.85 12.59
CA ASP A 158 -5.49 -1.42 12.29
C ASP A 158 -5.37 -1.11 10.79
N THR A 159 -4.46 -1.81 10.09
CA THR A 159 -4.30 -1.66 8.64
C THR A 159 -5.47 -2.28 7.88
N GLN A 160 -5.96 -3.45 8.29
CA GLN A 160 -7.15 -4.09 7.70
C GLN A 160 -8.38 -3.21 7.84
N GLU A 161 -8.65 -2.69 9.05
CA GLU A 161 -9.78 -1.80 9.31
C GLU A 161 -9.73 -0.52 8.46
N LYS A 162 -8.55 0.13 8.39
CA LYS A 162 -8.36 1.39 7.66
C LYS A 162 -8.39 1.22 6.15
N THR A 163 -7.95 0.07 5.63
CA THR A 163 -7.88 -0.18 4.18
C THR A 163 -9.08 -0.92 3.64
N GLY A 164 -9.84 -1.61 4.51
CA GLY A 164 -10.91 -2.52 4.13
C GLY A 164 -10.41 -3.74 3.34
N ARG A 165 -9.11 -4.09 3.48
CA ARG A 165 -8.48 -5.22 2.78
C ARG A 165 -8.10 -6.30 3.77
N GLU A 166 -8.29 -7.54 3.40
CA GLU A 166 -7.79 -8.70 4.12
C GLU A 166 -6.26 -8.79 3.96
N ILE A 167 -5.55 -9.07 5.06
CA ILE A 167 -4.10 -9.24 5.08
C ILE A 167 -3.79 -10.65 5.56
N ASN A 168 -3.33 -11.49 4.65
CA ASN A 168 -2.96 -12.88 4.88
C ASN A 168 -1.49 -12.96 5.29
N ALA A 169 -1.23 -12.91 6.61
CA ALA A 169 0.14 -12.97 7.12
C ALA A 169 0.59 -14.41 7.35
N THR A 170 1.67 -14.81 6.67
CA THR A 170 2.39 -16.07 6.91
C THR A 170 3.66 -15.77 7.70
N VAL A 171 3.75 -16.29 8.91
CA VAL A 171 4.87 -16.04 9.83
C VAL A 171 5.68 -17.32 10.00
N TYR A 172 6.99 -17.21 9.80
CA TYR A 172 7.96 -18.28 10.06
C TYR A 172 9.06 -17.80 10.98
N SER A 173 9.50 -18.68 11.87
CA SER A 173 10.82 -18.51 12.47
C SER A 173 11.91 -18.76 11.41
N VAL A 174 13.12 -18.26 11.66
CA VAL A 174 14.26 -18.50 10.78
C VAL A 174 14.50 -20.00 10.59
N LYS A 175 14.43 -20.77 11.65
CA LYS A 175 14.62 -22.23 11.61
C LYS A 175 13.57 -22.94 10.74
N GLU A 176 12.30 -22.55 10.90
CA GLU A 176 11.20 -23.11 10.10
C GLU A 176 11.35 -22.75 8.61
N TRP A 177 11.73 -21.51 8.32
CA TRP A 177 11.98 -21.05 6.95
C TRP A 177 13.09 -21.88 6.30
N GLN A 178 14.24 -22.00 6.96
CA GLN A 178 15.40 -22.77 6.47
C GLN A 178 15.05 -24.25 6.28
N ALA A 179 14.40 -24.88 7.26
CA ALA A 179 13.97 -26.28 7.15
C ALA A 179 13.03 -26.51 5.96
N LYS A 180 12.04 -25.61 5.75
CA LYS A 180 11.12 -25.70 4.63
C LYS A 180 11.82 -25.40 3.30
N ARG A 181 12.78 -24.48 3.25
CA ARG A 181 13.58 -24.20 2.05
C ARG A 181 14.40 -25.41 1.65
N SER A 182 15.12 -26.03 2.61
CA SER A 182 15.92 -27.24 2.40
C SER A 182 15.06 -28.43 1.96
N ALA A 183 13.85 -28.54 2.49
CA ALA A 183 12.86 -29.54 2.08
C ALA A 183 12.20 -29.23 0.73
N LYS A 184 12.61 -28.17 0.04
CA LYS A 184 12.03 -27.71 -1.25
C LYS A 184 10.50 -27.53 -1.19
N ASN A 185 10.01 -26.98 -0.06
CA ASN A 185 8.60 -26.67 0.07
C ASN A 185 8.16 -25.70 -1.04
N HIS A 186 7.12 -26.07 -1.77
CA HIS A 186 6.64 -25.33 -2.95
C HIS A 186 6.37 -23.86 -2.66
N PHE A 187 5.67 -23.55 -1.57
CA PHE A 187 5.34 -22.17 -1.19
C PHE A 187 6.62 -21.36 -0.91
N VAL A 188 7.51 -21.88 -0.06
CA VAL A 188 8.74 -21.20 0.34
C VAL A 188 9.64 -20.95 -0.88
N CYS A 189 9.78 -21.95 -1.77
CA CYS A 189 10.55 -21.78 -3.00
C CYS A 189 9.90 -20.74 -3.92
N SER A 190 8.58 -20.83 -4.14
CA SER A 190 7.84 -19.90 -5.01
C SER A 190 8.00 -18.43 -4.53
N VAL A 191 7.84 -18.16 -3.23
CA VAL A 191 8.00 -16.81 -2.71
C VAL A 191 9.45 -16.35 -2.71
N SER A 192 10.37 -17.24 -2.29
CA SER A 192 11.80 -16.91 -2.25
C SER A 192 12.36 -16.55 -3.62
N ASP A 193 12.02 -17.33 -4.64
CA ASP A 193 12.58 -17.23 -5.99
C ASP A 193 11.84 -16.18 -6.85
N SER A 194 10.67 -15.71 -6.43
CA SER A 194 9.93 -14.68 -7.14
C SER A 194 10.71 -13.35 -7.17
N PRO A 195 10.89 -12.70 -8.33
CA PRO A 195 11.46 -11.36 -8.39
C PRO A 195 10.49 -10.27 -7.94
N HIS A 196 9.22 -10.60 -7.83
CA HIS A 196 8.13 -9.65 -7.56
C HIS A 196 7.74 -9.66 -6.07
N LYS A 197 8.51 -8.95 -5.26
CA LYS A 197 8.25 -8.73 -3.83
C LYS A 197 8.39 -7.26 -3.48
N ILE A 198 7.62 -6.79 -2.49
CA ILE A 198 7.75 -5.46 -1.91
C ILE A 198 8.24 -5.63 -0.48
N PHE A 199 9.50 -5.33 -0.23
CA PHE A 199 10.07 -5.44 1.10
C PHE A 199 9.59 -4.30 1.99
N LEU A 200 9.12 -4.67 3.19
CA LEU A 200 8.71 -3.76 4.26
C LEU A 200 9.83 -3.63 5.30
N ILE A 201 10.47 -4.75 5.64
CA ILE A 201 11.63 -4.86 6.54
C ILE A 201 12.62 -5.81 5.87
N GLY A 202 13.91 -5.48 5.93
CA GLY A 202 14.95 -6.24 5.25
C GLY A 202 14.99 -6.01 3.74
N THR A 203 15.81 -6.80 3.06
CA THR A 203 16.07 -6.72 1.62
C THR A 203 16.04 -8.09 0.97
N GLN A 204 16.21 -8.15 -0.35
CA GLN A 204 16.39 -9.41 -1.08
C GLN A 204 17.65 -10.17 -0.60
N ASP A 205 18.74 -9.46 -0.35
CA ASP A 205 19.99 -10.04 0.16
C ASP A 205 19.80 -10.66 1.55
N ASP A 206 19.00 -10.02 2.42
CA ASP A 206 18.69 -10.57 3.74
C ASP A 206 17.88 -11.87 3.63
N LEU A 207 16.90 -11.91 2.71
CA LEU A 207 16.14 -13.12 2.44
C LEU A 207 17.02 -14.24 1.88
N GLU A 208 17.96 -13.92 0.98
CA GLU A 208 18.90 -14.89 0.41
C GLU A 208 19.86 -15.47 1.46
N ARG A 209 20.34 -14.64 2.39
CA ARG A 209 21.14 -15.12 3.54
C ARG A 209 20.36 -16.10 4.43
N LEU A 210 19.04 -15.94 4.54
CA LEU A 210 18.19 -16.86 5.29
C LEU A 210 17.94 -18.18 4.54
N ASN A 211 18.28 -18.27 3.26
CA ASN A 211 18.14 -19.48 2.45
C ASN A 211 19.36 -20.43 2.57
N LEU A 212 20.43 -19.94 3.20
CA LEU A 212 21.65 -20.70 3.47
C LEU A 212 21.50 -21.53 4.74
#